data_416ace88c5fe7f5dcbccbd16cc0b17a5
#
_entry.id   416ace88c5fe7f5dcbccbd16cc0b17a5
#
_cell.length_a   1.000
_cell.length_b   1.000
_cell.length_c   1.000
_cell.angle_alpha   90.00
_cell.angle_beta   90.00
_cell.angle_gamma   90.00
#
_symmetry.space_group_name_H-M   'P 1'
#
loop_
_entity.id
_entity.type
_entity.pdbx_description
1 polymer ?
#
loop_
_entity_poly.entity_id
_entity_poly.type
_entity_poly.pdbx_seq_one_letter_code
_entity_poly.pdbx_strand_id
1 'polypeptide(L)'
;MFKLQFKKFKLFYNIKKFPTFFGAITKSQIKKINNFPLEISYCIKCNLVQQTKPISEKYMNEVYNSKYYNCPSPLKSGMGLREIHKFWNFFNSIKQKKGKVLEIASFDGYLMSLLEKKSWDVHGCDPSAESILARKKFKNKIKTEFFRKGIYPKGEFDLIIFRNLLEHIYDINKFLKDVNFSLKKDGHIFIDVPNIKSIIKAGSFGVFFHQHLSYFSN
;
A
#
# COMPACT_ATOMS: atom_id res chain seq x y z
N MET A 1 5.61 17.90 4.02
CA MET A 1 6.41 17.61 5.21
C MET A 1 5.51 17.66 6.42
N PHE A 2 5.11 16.50 6.97
CA PHE A 2 4.39 16.47 8.24
C PHE A 2 5.30 17.09 9.29
N LYS A 3 5.03 18.29 9.75
CA LYS A 3 5.58 18.78 11.04
C LYS A 3 4.89 17.96 12.13
N LEU A 4 5.42 16.76 12.36
CA LEU A 4 5.14 15.97 13.54
C LEU A 4 5.46 16.85 14.75
N GLN A 5 4.44 17.33 15.45
CA GLN A 5 4.66 17.93 16.75
C GLN A 5 5.07 16.81 17.71
N PHE A 6 6.37 16.49 17.72
CA PHE A 6 6.99 15.37 18.47
C PHE A 6 6.63 15.32 19.97
N LYS A 7 6.11 16.38 20.55
CA LYS A 7 5.67 16.44 21.96
C LYS A 7 4.44 15.59 22.31
N LYS A 8 3.86 14.86 21.33
CA LYS A 8 2.59 14.12 21.53
C LYS A 8 2.70 12.62 21.22
N PHE A 9 3.91 12.10 20.99
CA PHE A 9 4.14 10.69 20.71
C PHE A 9 4.78 9.98 21.90
N LYS A 10 4.28 8.80 22.22
CA LYS A 10 4.89 7.91 23.21
C LYS A 10 5.52 6.71 22.48
N LEU A 11 6.80 6.51 22.72
CA LEU A 11 7.55 5.39 22.16
C LEU A 11 6.96 4.08 22.67
N PHE A 12 6.74 3.16 21.76
CA PHE A 12 6.13 1.86 22.05
C PHE A 12 7.06 0.71 21.66
N TYR A 13 7.86 0.87 20.59
CA TYR A 13 8.75 -0.16 20.09
C TYR A 13 10.00 0.46 19.48
N ASN A 14 11.18 -0.10 19.82
CA ASN A 14 12.45 0.39 19.28
C ASN A 14 13.45 -0.75 19.06
N ILE A 15 13.93 -0.86 17.82
CA ILE A 15 15.08 -1.70 17.45
C ILE A 15 16.17 -0.80 16.90
N LYS A 16 17.35 -0.83 17.53
CA LYS A 16 18.48 0.04 17.15
C LYS A 16 19.04 -0.24 15.76
N LYS A 17 19.02 -1.51 15.33
CA LYS A 17 19.54 -1.97 14.03
C LYS A 17 18.54 -2.96 13.43
N PHE A 18 17.75 -2.52 12.47
CA PHE A 18 16.78 -3.34 11.75
C PHE A 18 17.09 -3.31 10.24
N PRO A 19 17.17 -4.46 9.55
CA PRO A 19 17.58 -4.52 8.16
C PRO A 19 16.49 -4.02 7.21
N THR A 20 16.92 -3.46 6.06
CA THR A 20 16.03 -2.93 5.02
C THR A 20 15.90 -3.90 3.86
N PHE A 21 15.05 -4.90 4.00
CA PHE A 21 14.68 -5.82 2.92
C PHE A 21 13.24 -6.29 3.06
N PHE A 22 12.72 -6.93 2.02
CA PHE A 22 11.42 -7.60 2.05
C PHE A 22 11.48 -8.91 1.26
N GLY A 23 10.92 -9.98 1.84
CA GLY A 23 10.91 -11.31 1.24
C GLY A 23 12.20 -12.11 1.45
N ALA A 24 12.43 -13.12 0.63
CA ALA A 24 13.58 -14.02 0.75
C ALA A 24 14.85 -13.37 0.19
N ILE A 25 15.94 -13.47 0.95
CA ILE A 25 17.28 -13.02 0.57
C ILE A 25 18.30 -14.12 0.81
N THR A 26 19.40 -14.12 0.03
CA THR A 26 20.50 -15.08 0.19
C THR A 26 21.45 -14.67 1.32
N LYS A 27 22.22 -15.64 1.84
CA LYS A 27 23.26 -15.40 2.87
C LYS A 27 24.27 -14.34 2.45
N SER A 28 24.66 -14.30 1.17
CA SER A 28 25.60 -13.30 0.64
C SER A 28 24.99 -11.88 0.57
N GLN A 29 23.67 -11.78 0.40
CA GLN A 29 22.97 -10.49 0.38
C GLN A 29 22.85 -9.87 1.77
N ILE A 30 22.73 -10.68 2.84
CA ILE A 30 22.60 -10.19 4.23
C ILE A 30 23.72 -9.21 4.59
N LYS A 31 24.95 -9.49 4.19
CA LYS A 31 26.13 -8.64 4.48
C LYS A 31 26.07 -7.25 3.81
N LYS A 32 25.23 -7.09 2.77
CA LYS A 32 25.13 -5.86 1.96
C LYS A 32 23.88 -5.04 2.29
N ILE A 33 23.07 -5.51 3.25
CA ILE A 33 21.83 -4.81 3.64
C ILE A 33 22.17 -3.75 4.69
N ASN A 34 21.70 -2.53 4.44
CA ASN A 34 21.79 -1.47 5.42
C ASN A 34 20.81 -1.70 6.56
N ASN A 35 21.27 -1.35 7.76
CA ASN A 35 20.47 -1.40 8.98
C ASN A 35 20.18 0.02 9.46
N PHE A 36 18.96 0.28 9.84
CA PHE A 36 18.50 1.56 10.40
C PHE A 36 17.73 1.34 11.70
N PRO A 37 17.63 2.35 12.58
CA PRO A 37 16.71 2.27 13.72
C PRO A 37 15.27 2.16 13.24
N LEU A 38 14.49 1.26 13.86
CA LEU A 38 13.04 1.18 13.68
C LEU A 38 12.38 1.65 14.98
N GLU A 39 11.85 2.87 14.98
CA GLU A 39 11.16 3.46 16.12
C GLU A 39 9.67 3.61 15.82
N ILE A 40 8.81 2.94 16.59
CA ILE A 40 7.37 3.01 16.46
C ILE A 40 6.77 3.64 17.71
N SER A 41 5.92 4.62 17.52
CA SER A 41 5.28 5.37 18.58
C SER A 41 3.79 5.54 18.30
N TYR A 42 3.03 5.81 19.33
CA TYR A 42 1.63 6.17 19.18
C TYR A 42 1.37 7.63 19.57
N CYS A 43 0.46 8.25 18.86
CA CYS A 43 -0.01 9.60 19.17
C CYS A 43 -0.97 9.55 20.36
N ILE A 44 -0.67 10.27 21.44
CA ILE A 44 -1.54 10.30 22.64
C ILE A 44 -2.87 11.03 22.41
N LYS A 45 -3.04 11.76 21.29
CA LYS A 45 -4.27 12.47 20.96
C LYS A 45 -5.23 11.63 20.11
N CYS A 46 -4.74 10.95 19.08
CA CYS A 46 -5.56 10.23 18.11
C CYS A 46 -5.28 8.73 18.05
N ASN A 47 -4.38 8.24 18.90
CA ASN A 47 -3.96 6.83 18.97
C ASN A 47 -3.36 6.25 17.68
N LEU A 48 -3.05 7.08 16.67
CA LEU A 48 -2.36 6.61 15.48
C LEU A 48 -0.99 6.08 15.87
N VAL A 49 -0.70 4.86 15.47
CA VAL A 49 0.62 4.23 15.60
C VAL A 49 1.41 4.49 14.32
N GLN A 50 2.64 4.97 14.44
CA GLN A 50 3.49 5.30 13.29
C GLN A 50 4.99 5.26 13.60
N GLN A 51 5.80 5.20 12.56
CA GLN A 51 7.23 5.46 12.69
C GLN A 51 7.46 6.94 12.98
N THR A 52 8.33 7.22 13.97
CA THR A 52 8.72 8.61 14.31
C THR A 52 10.00 9.06 13.62
N LYS A 53 10.82 8.12 13.19
CA LYS A 53 12.05 8.36 12.42
C LYS A 53 12.09 7.46 11.18
N PRO A 54 11.18 7.65 10.22
CA PRO A 54 11.18 6.83 9.02
C PRO A 54 12.45 7.07 8.19
N ILE A 55 12.90 6.04 7.51
CA ILE A 55 13.92 6.15 6.47
C ILE A 55 13.42 7.09 5.38
N SER A 56 14.32 7.81 4.71
CA SER A 56 13.92 8.74 3.66
C SER A 56 13.17 8.04 2.52
N GLU A 57 12.16 8.71 1.96
CA GLU A 57 11.39 8.21 0.83
C GLU A 57 12.30 7.85 -0.38
N LYS A 58 13.32 8.69 -0.63
CA LYS A 58 14.31 8.42 -1.68
C LYS A 58 14.98 7.06 -1.48
N TYR A 59 15.50 6.78 -0.28
CA TYR A 59 16.16 5.50 0.01
C TYR A 59 15.18 4.31 -0.09
N MET A 60 13.95 4.48 0.40
CA MET A 60 12.94 3.43 0.28
C MET A 60 12.59 3.12 -1.18
N ASN A 61 12.53 4.12 -2.05
CA ASN A 61 12.34 3.90 -3.48
C ASN A 61 13.51 3.14 -4.12
N GLU A 62 14.74 3.38 -3.66
CA GLU A 62 15.91 2.58 -4.07
C GLU A 62 15.78 1.11 -3.61
N VAL A 63 15.28 0.86 -2.40
CA VAL A 63 15.01 -0.50 -1.89
C VAL A 63 13.93 -1.19 -2.71
N TYR A 64 12.81 -0.54 -3.01
CA TYR A 64 11.73 -1.10 -3.84
C TYR A 64 12.19 -1.50 -5.24
N ASN A 65 13.15 -0.77 -5.83
CA ASN A 65 13.72 -1.07 -7.14
C ASN A 65 14.93 -2.02 -7.10
N SER A 66 15.29 -2.51 -5.91
CA SER A 66 16.46 -3.37 -5.71
C SER A 66 16.09 -4.85 -5.65
N LYS A 67 17.11 -5.72 -5.73
CA LYS A 67 17.00 -7.16 -5.47
C LYS A 67 16.71 -7.53 -4.00
N TYR A 68 16.61 -6.56 -3.12
CA TYR A 68 16.28 -6.74 -1.70
C TYR A 68 14.78 -6.59 -1.41
N TYR A 69 13.99 -6.25 -2.43
CA TYR A 69 12.53 -6.22 -2.36
C TYR A 69 11.94 -7.31 -3.27
N ASN A 70 11.49 -8.39 -2.66
CA ASN A 70 10.94 -9.55 -3.36
C ASN A 70 9.49 -9.76 -2.92
N CYS A 71 8.56 -9.05 -3.54
CA CYS A 71 7.12 -9.25 -3.34
C CYS A 71 6.61 -10.24 -4.40
N PRO A 72 6.16 -11.45 -4.02
CA PRO A 72 5.71 -12.43 -4.99
C PRO A 72 4.37 -12.05 -5.60
N SER A 73 4.28 -12.14 -6.93
CA SER A 73 3.04 -11.87 -7.68
C SER A 73 1.99 -12.94 -7.38
N PRO A 74 0.74 -12.58 -6.99
CA PRO A 74 -0.38 -13.49 -6.85
C PRO A 74 -0.64 -14.35 -8.09
N LEU A 75 -0.55 -13.77 -9.29
CA LEU A 75 -0.74 -14.49 -10.55
C LEU A 75 0.33 -15.57 -10.79
N LYS A 76 1.58 -15.34 -10.34
CA LYS A 76 2.67 -16.29 -10.56
C LYS A 76 2.81 -17.33 -9.45
N SER A 77 2.63 -16.92 -8.20
CA SER A 77 2.96 -17.72 -7.01
C SER A 77 1.75 -18.18 -6.21
N GLY A 78 0.60 -17.59 -6.41
CA GLY A 78 -0.58 -17.80 -5.56
C GLY A 78 -0.49 -17.13 -4.17
N MET A 79 0.66 -16.53 -3.82
CA MET A 79 0.81 -15.86 -2.52
C MET A 79 -0.09 -14.61 -2.44
N GLY A 80 -0.70 -14.40 -1.27
CA GLY A 80 -1.62 -13.28 -1.04
C GLY A 80 -3.03 -13.47 -1.60
N LEU A 81 -3.30 -14.53 -2.38
CA LEU A 81 -4.62 -14.78 -2.96
C LEU A 81 -5.71 -14.88 -1.89
N ARG A 82 -5.43 -15.52 -0.75
CA ARG A 82 -6.40 -15.66 0.34
C ARG A 82 -6.87 -14.29 0.86
N GLU A 83 -5.97 -13.36 1.03
CA GLU A 83 -6.26 -12.00 1.50
C GLU A 83 -7.01 -11.19 0.45
N ILE A 84 -6.62 -11.34 -0.83
CA ILE A 84 -7.37 -10.72 -1.94
C ILE A 84 -8.79 -11.28 -2.00
N HIS A 85 -8.98 -12.59 -1.85
CA HIS A 85 -10.31 -13.21 -1.87
C HIS A 85 -11.16 -12.82 -0.65
N LYS A 86 -10.58 -12.65 0.53
CA LYS A 86 -11.31 -12.10 1.69
C LYS A 86 -11.82 -10.68 1.41
N PHE A 87 -10.93 -9.81 0.93
CA PHE A 87 -11.32 -8.47 0.49
C PHE A 87 -12.40 -8.53 -0.58
N TRP A 88 -12.23 -9.37 -1.61
CA TRP A 88 -13.16 -9.54 -2.71
C TRP A 88 -14.55 -9.98 -2.24
N ASN A 89 -14.63 -10.93 -1.31
CA ASN A 89 -15.90 -11.39 -0.75
C ASN A 89 -16.61 -10.27 0.03
N PHE A 90 -15.85 -9.53 0.86
CA PHE A 90 -16.38 -8.35 1.55
C PHE A 90 -16.83 -7.28 0.55
N PHE A 91 -16.02 -6.94 -0.43
CA PHE A 91 -16.36 -5.97 -1.47
C PHE A 91 -17.66 -6.33 -2.21
N ASN A 92 -17.83 -7.60 -2.58
CA ASN A 92 -19.03 -8.08 -3.26
C ASN A 92 -20.29 -8.16 -2.37
N SER A 93 -20.14 -8.19 -1.04
CA SER A 93 -21.28 -8.15 -0.12
C SER A 93 -21.94 -6.77 -0.06
N ILE A 94 -21.26 -5.73 -0.54
CA ILE A 94 -21.76 -4.35 -0.55
C ILE A 94 -22.34 -4.06 -1.93
N LYS A 95 -23.64 -3.70 -1.95
CA LYS A 95 -24.32 -3.33 -3.20
C LYS A 95 -23.73 -2.02 -3.75
N GLN A 96 -23.25 -2.06 -4.99
CA GLN A 96 -22.63 -0.93 -5.66
C GLN A 96 -23.12 -0.79 -7.10
N LYS A 97 -23.26 0.48 -7.54
CA LYS A 97 -23.49 0.78 -8.96
C LYS A 97 -22.16 0.62 -9.70
N LYS A 98 -22.17 -0.13 -10.79
CA LYS A 98 -21.00 -0.32 -11.64
C LYS A 98 -20.66 0.96 -12.41
N GLY A 99 -19.37 1.13 -12.66
CA GLY A 99 -18.84 2.30 -13.37
C GLY A 99 -17.34 2.14 -13.62
N LYS A 100 -16.61 3.25 -13.70
CA LYS A 100 -15.15 3.26 -13.79
C LYS A 100 -14.53 3.04 -12.42
N VAL A 101 -13.61 2.09 -12.33
CA VAL A 101 -12.84 1.83 -11.09
C VAL A 101 -11.34 1.97 -11.35
N LEU A 102 -10.67 2.65 -10.43
CA LEU A 102 -9.21 2.71 -10.38
C LEU A 102 -8.69 1.87 -9.22
N GLU A 103 -7.80 0.92 -9.50
CA GLU A 103 -6.96 0.27 -8.49
C GLU A 103 -5.60 0.96 -8.43
N ILE A 104 -5.30 1.62 -7.29
CA ILE A 104 -3.97 2.20 -7.02
C ILE A 104 -3.12 1.13 -6.35
N ALA A 105 -1.85 0.98 -6.77
CA ALA A 105 -0.98 -0.14 -6.45
C ALA A 105 -1.57 -1.47 -6.97
N SER A 106 -1.95 -1.48 -8.26
CA SER A 106 -2.63 -2.60 -8.92
C SER A 106 -1.75 -3.83 -9.14
N PHE A 107 -0.46 -3.71 -8.91
CA PHE A 107 0.55 -4.76 -8.98
C PHE A 107 0.44 -5.58 -10.28
N ASP A 108 0.18 -6.90 -10.19
CA ASP A 108 0.01 -7.79 -11.36
C ASP A 108 -1.39 -7.73 -12.02
N GLY A 109 -2.32 -6.94 -11.46
CA GLY A 109 -3.68 -6.77 -11.97
C GLY A 109 -4.66 -7.91 -11.63
N TYR A 110 -4.33 -8.74 -10.63
CA TYR A 110 -5.22 -9.83 -10.25
C TYR A 110 -6.59 -9.34 -9.80
N LEU A 111 -6.66 -8.36 -8.89
CA LEU A 111 -7.94 -7.79 -8.43
C LEU A 111 -8.68 -7.07 -9.58
N MET A 112 -7.97 -6.36 -10.46
CA MET A 112 -8.56 -5.79 -11.68
C MET A 112 -9.26 -6.85 -12.52
N SER A 113 -8.69 -8.06 -12.61
CA SER A 113 -9.29 -9.17 -13.35
C SER A 113 -10.60 -9.65 -12.72
N LEU A 114 -10.72 -9.62 -11.40
CA LEU A 114 -11.95 -9.94 -10.69
C LEU A 114 -13.02 -8.87 -10.89
N LEU A 115 -12.62 -7.60 -10.84
CA LEU A 115 -13.49 -6.44 -11.08
C LEU A 115 -14.05 -6.44 -12.52
N GLU A 116 -13.17 -6.69 -13.52
CA GLU A 116 -13.56 -6.78 -14.94
C GLU A 116 -14.62 -7.88 -15.18
N LYS A 117 -14.45 -9.06 -14.57
CA LYS A 117 -15.44 -10.16 -14.62
C LYS A 117 -16.81 -9.77 -14.02
N LYS A 118 -16.87 -8.71 -13.23
CA LYS A 118 -18.10 -8.14 -12.66
C LYS A 118 -18.55 -6.86 -13.39
N SER A 119 -18.09 -6.66 -14.62
CA SER A 119 -18.48 -5.55 -15.50
C SER A 119 -18.10 -4.15 -14.99
N TRP A 120 -17.01 -4.03 -14.24
CA TRP A 120 -16.38 -2.74 -13.98
C TRP A 120 -15.50 -2.32 -15.16
N ASP A 121 -15.48 -1.03 -15.50
CA ASP A 121 -14.46 -0.45 -16.39
C ASP A 121 -13.20 -0.18 -15.58
N VAL A 122 -12.24 -1.13 -15.66
CA VAL A 122 -11.08 -1.18 -14.78
C VAL A 122 -9.92 -0.37 -15.29
N HIS A 123 -9.29 0.40 -14.40
CA HIS A 123 -8.04 1.13 -14.60
C HIS A 123 -7.10 0.85 -13.44
N GLY A 124 -5.80 0.97 -13.66
CA GLY A 124 -4.82 0.73 -12.61
C GLY A 124 -3.56 1.58 -12.76
N CYS A 125 -2.86 1.79 -11.65
CA CYS A 125 -1.50 2.32 -11.67
C CYS A 125 -0.62 1.61 -10.65
N ASP A 126 0.61 1.30 -11.08
CA ASP A 126 1.60 0.64 -10.24
C ASP A 126 3.00 0.80 -10.85
N PRO A 127 4.03 1.26 -10.09
CA PRO A 127 5.38 1.47 -10.62
C PRO A 127 6.22 0.18 -10.68
N SER A 128 5.75 -0.94 -10.09
CA SER A 128 6.54 -2.17 -9.99
C SER A 128 6.74 -2.88 -11.33
N ALA A 129 7.76 -3.74 -11.40
CA ALA A 129 8.01 -4.57 -12.55
C ALA A 129 6.85 -5.56 -12.83
N GLU A 130 6.13 -5.99 -11.82
CA GLU A 130 4.98 -6.89 -11.91
C GLU A 130 3.79 -6.26 -12.65
N SER A 131 3.70 -4.92 -12.67
CA SER A 131 2.67 -4.19 -13.43
C SER A 131 2.72 -4.45 -14.94
N ILE A 132 3.84 -4.98 -15.44
CA ILE A 132 3.96 -5.48 -16.83
C ILE A 132 2.92 -6.57 -17.12
N LEU A 133 2.60 -7.44 -16.15
CA LEU A 133 1.57 -8.48 -16.30
C LEU A 133 0.19 -7.86 -16.46
N ALA A 134 -0.15 -6.88 -15.60
CA ALA A 134 -1.38 -6.11 -15.72
C ALA A 134 -1.44 -5.38 -17.08
N ARG A 135 -0.35 -4.75 -17.51
CA ARG A 135 -0.28 -4.02 -18.78
C ARG A 135 -0.45 -4.93 -20.01
N LYS A 136 0.08 -6.15 -19.98
CA LYS A 136 -0.16 -7.12 -21.06
C LYS A 136 -1.64 -7.39 -21.28
N LYS A 137 -2.43 -7.47 -20.20
CA LYS A 137 -3.87 -7.74 -20.25
C LYS A 137 -4.69 -6.47 -20.51
N PHE A 138 -4.46 -5.41 -19.72
CA PHE A 138 -5.30 -4.21 -19.70
C PHE A 138 -4.79 -3.06 -20.55
N LYS A 139 -3.60 -3.20 -21.18
CA LYS A 139 -3.00 -2.26 -22.16
C LYS A 139 -2.90 -0.83 -21.61
N ASN A 140 -3.53 0.12 -22.31
CA ASN A 140 -3.53 1.56 -22.00
C ASN A 140 -4.31 1.93 -20.71
N LYS A 141 -5.07 1.00 -20.13
CA LYS A 141 -5.76 1.20 -18.86
C LYS A 141 -4.81 1.14 -17.65
N ILE A 142 -3.54 0.73 -17.85
CA ILE A 142 -2.51 0.68 -16.81
C ILE A 142 -1.49 1.80 -17.00
N LYS A 143 -1.24 2.57 -15.93
CA LYS A 143 -0.12 3.50 -15.83
C LYS A 143 0.98 2.86 -14.99
N THR A 144 2.20 2.72 -15.57
CA THR A 144 3.36 2.11 -14.88
C THR A 144 4.17 3.19 -14.14
N GLU A 145 3.51 3.90 -13.25
CA GLU A 145 4.08 5.00 -12.45
C GLU A 145 3.39 5.11 -11.09
N PHE A 146 4.00 5.85 -10.16
CA PHE A 146 3.35 6.17 -8.89
C PHE A 146 2.11 7.02 -9.09
N PHE A 147 1.07 6.73 -8.31
CA PHE A 147 -0.13 7.55 -8.31
C PHE A 147 0.18 8.96 -7.79
N ARG A 148 -0.30 9.96 -8.51
CA ARG A 148 -0.26 11.40 -8.15
C ARG A 148 -1.35 12.15 -8.88
N LYS A 149 -1.69 13.33 -8.38
CA LYS A 149 -2.61 14.24 -9.07
C LYS A 149 -2.15 14.48 -10.53
N GLY A 150 -3.08 14.37 -11.44
CA GLY A 150 -2.88 14.69 -12.87
C GLY A 150 -2.51 13.50 -13.76
N ILE A 151 -2.21 12.30 -13.21
CA ILE A 151 -2.05 11.10 -14.07
C ILE A 151 -3.37 10.58 -14.62
N TYR A 152 -4.46 10.92 -13.92
CA TYR A 152 -5.83 10.71 -14.38
C TYR A 152 -6.59 12.05 -14.35
N PRO A 153 -7.63 12.21 -15.19
CA PRO A 153 -8.49 13.39 -15.18
C PRO A 153 -9.18 13.63 -13.83
N LYS A 154 -9.60 14.86 -13.60
CA LYS A 154 -10.41 15.23 -12.45
C LYS A 154 -11.78 14.56 -12.54
N GLY A 155 -12.23 13.93 -11.44
CA GLY A 155 -13.58 13.36 -11.34
C GLY A 155 -13.86 12.23 -12.33
N GLU A 156 -12.88 11.39 -12.62
CA GLU A 156 -13.01 10.33 -13.62
C GLU A 156 -13.64 9.07 -13.07
N PHE A 157 -13.32 8.70 -11.82
CA PHE A 157 -13.67 7.39 -11.27
C PHE A 157 -14.90 7.41 -10.36
N ASP A 158 -15.77 6.42 -10.54
CA ASP A 158 -16.90 6.14 -9.65
C ASP A 158 -16.40 5.47 -8.36
N LEU A 159 -15.30 4.73 -8.47
CA LEU A 159 -14.70 4.00 -7.37
C LEU A 159 -13.16 4.04 -7.46
N ILE A 160 -12.52 4.26 -6.33
CA ILE A 160 -11.06 4.10 -6.20
C ILE A 160 -10.78 3.08 -5.10
N ILE A 161 -9.96 2.08 -5.41
CA ILE A 161 -9.55 1.01 -4.48
C ILE A 161 -8.04 1.07 -4.30
N PHE A 162 -7.57 0.96 -3.07
CA PHE A 162 -6.18 0.67 -2.77
C PHE A 162 -6.07 -0.21 -1.52
N ARG A 163 -5.17 -1.18 -1.61
CA ARG A 163 -4.97 -2.22 -0.62
C ARG A 163 -3.49 -2.32 -0.28
N ASN A 164 -3.18 -2.46 1.02
CA ASN A 164 -1.81 -2.54 1.52
C ASN A 164 -0.92 -1.45 0.89
N LEU A 165 -1.41 -0.21 0.88
CA LEU A 165 -0.73 0.93 0.29
C LEU A 165 -0.64 2.10 1.27
N LEU A 166 -1.73 2.43 1.98
CA LEU A 166 -1.80 3.65 2.79
C LEU A 166 -0.77 3.66 3.92
N GLU A 167 -0.42 2.48 4.44
CA GLU A 167 0.62 2.29 5.45
C GLU A 167 2.02 2.63 4.95
N HIS A 168 2.25 2.66 3.64
CA HIS A 168 3.53 3.01 2.99
C HIS A 168 3.64 4.48 2.62
N ILE A 169 2.58 5.28 2.77
CA ILE A 169 2.51 6.65 2.27
C ILE A 169 3.13 7.63 3.26
N TYR A 170 4.13 8.41 2.81
CA TYR A 170 4.83 9.43 3.61
C TYR A 170 3.94 10.65 3.92
N ASP A 171 3.16 11.11 2.97
CA ASP A 171 2.19 12.21 3.14
C ASP A 171 0.78 11.75 2.78
N ILE A 172 0.11 11.15 3.78
CA ILE A 172 -1.25 10.62 3.64
C ILE A 172 -2.23 11.72 3.24
N ASN A 173 -2.09 12.93 3.78
CA ASN A 173 -3.02 14.02 3.47
C ASN A 173 -2.90 14.47 2.01
N LYS A 174 -1.68 14.57 1.50
CA LYS A 174 -1.46 14.88 0.09
C LYS A 174 -2.00 13.75 -0.79
N PHE A 175 -1.69 12.50 -0.46
CA PHE A 175 -2.17 11.34 -1.20
C PHE A 175 -3.70 11.31 -1.28
N LEU A 176 -4.41 11.46 -0.16
CA LEU A 176 -5.87 11.46 -0.14
C LEU A 176 -6.48 12.67 -0.89
N LYS A 177 -5.82 13.83 -0.91
CA LYS A 177 -6.22 14.95 -1.78
C LYS A 177 -6.07 14.62 -3.25
N ASP A 178 -4.97 13.93 -3.63
CA ASP A 178 -4.74 13.49 -5.00
C ASP A 178 -5.76 12.42 -5.43
N VAL A 179 -6.12 11.49 -4.53
CA VAL A 179 -7.20 10.50 -4.72
C VAL A 179 -8.53 11.19 -4.95
N ASN A 180 -8.89 12.13 -4.06
CA ASN A 180 -10.15 12.89 -4.17
C ASN A 180 -10.23 13.73 -5.46
N PHE A 181 -9.10 14.18 -5.99
CA PHE A 181 -9.08 14.89 -7.28
C PHE A 181 -9.57 14.02 -8.44
N SER A 182 -9.19 12.75 -8.47
CA SER A 182 -9.57 11.80 -9.53
C SER A 182 -10.92 11.13 -9.31
N LEU A 183 -11.49 11.25 -8.09
CA LEU A 183 -12.78 10.69 -7.71
C LEU A 183 -13.93 11.60 -8.15
N LYS A 184 -15.03 11.03 -8.65
CA LYS A 184 -16.29 11.75 -8.90
C LYS A 184 -16.87 12.30 -7.60
N LYS A 185 -17.75 13.31 -7.70
CA LYS A 185 -18.39 13.94 -6.54
C LYS A 185 -19.10 12.93 -5.63
N ASP A 186 -19.80 11.95 -6.23
CA ASP A 186 -20.53 10.90 -5.51
C ASP A 186 -19.80 9.54 -5.57
N GLY A 187 -18.49 9.59 -5.83
CA GLY A 187 -17.65 8.40 -5.92
C GLY A 187 -17.27 7.86 -4.52
N HIS A 188 -16.85 6.62 -4.49
CA HIS A 188 -16.49 5.91 -3.27
C HIS A 188 -15.01 5.52 -3.25
N ILE A 189 -14.46 5.40 -2.06
CA ILE A 189 -13.11 4.89 -1.85
C ILE A 189 -13.20 3.62 -0.99
N PHE A 190 -12.53 2.55 -1.43
CA PHE A 190 -12.31 1.36 -0.64
C PHE A 190 -10.83 1.26 -0.24
N ILE A 191 -10.59 1.22 1.05
CA ILE A 191 -9.25 1.15 1.64
C ILE A 191 -9.13 -0.14 2.44
N ASP A 192 -8.13 -0.96 2.11
CA ASP A 192 -7.77 -2.16 2.87
C ASP A 192 -6.36 -1.99 3.42
N VAL A 193 -6.24 -1.97 4.75
CA VAL A 193 -4.98 -1.79 5.48
C VAL A 193 -4.85 -2.79 6.62
N PRO A 194 -3.63 -3.17 7.02
CA PRO A 194 -3.41 -4.02 8.17
C PRO A 194 -3.96 -3.39 9.46
N ASN A 195 -4.75 -4.15 10.22
CA ASN A 195 -5.33 -3.70 11.48
C ASN A 195 -4.37 -3.98 12.65
N ILE A 196 -3.80 -2.91 13.24
CA ILE A 196 -2.81 -3.02 14.31
C ILE A 196 -3.34 -3.75 15.57
N LYS A 197 -4.61 -3.58 15.94
CA LYS A 197 -5.21 -4.29 17.09
C LYS A 197 -5.21 -5.80 16.86
N SER A 198 -5.58 -6.24 15.66
CA SER A 198 -5.56 -7.66 15.28
C SER A 198 -4.15 -8.22 15.26
N ILE A 199 -3.19 -7.45 14.77
CA ILE A 199 -1.76 -7.79 14.72
C ILE A 199 -1.20 -8.01 16.13
N ILE A 200 -1.43 -7.07 17.04
CA ILE A 200 -0.98 -7.17 18.44
C ILE A 200 -1.64 -8.37 19.14
N LYS A 201 -2.97 -8.52 18.96
CA LYS A 201 -3.72 -9.65 19.54
C LYS A 201 -3.22 -11.01 19.06
N ALA A 202 -2.80 -11.11 17.83
CA ALA A 202 -2.25 -12.33 17.23
C ALA A 202 -0.75 -12.57 17.56
N GLY A 203 -0.07 -11.64 18.24
CA GLY A 203 1.37 -11.70 18.46
C GLY A 203 2.19 -11.63 17.17
N SER A 204 1.63 -11.07 16.11
CA SER A 204 2.20 -11.09 14.75
C SER A 204 3.07 -9.86 14.49
N PHE A 205 4.26 -9.82 15.08
CA PHE A 205 5.16 -8.66 14.99
C PHE A 205 5.87 -8.51 13.64
N GLY A 206 5.73 -9.46 12.72
CA GLY A 206 6.35 -9.45 11.40
C GLY A 206 5.89 -8.32 10.45
N VAL A 207 4.91 -7.51 10.87
CA VAL A 207 4.46 -6.34 10.13
C VAL A 207 5.21 -5.05 10.51
N PHE A 208 6.01 -5.09 11.58
CA PHE A 208 6.83 -3.94 11.99
C PHE A 208 8.14 -3.94 11.20
N PHE A 209 8.15 -3.21 10.12
CA PHE A 209 9.32 -3.03 9.25
C PHE A 209 9.31 -1.63 8.61
N HIS A 210 10.42 -1.24 8.00
CA HIS A 210 10.64 0.14 7.55
C HIS A 210 9.65 0.64 6.50
N GLN A 211 9.06 -0.25 5.70
CA GLN A 211 8.08 0.11 4.68
C GLN A 211 6.73 0.56 5.26
N HIS A 212 6.35 0.07 6.45
CA HIS A 212 5.10 0.48 7.10
C HIS A 212 5.33 1.72 7.97
N LEU A 213 4.96 2.88 7.45
CA LEU A 213 5.11 4.18 8.12
C LEU A 213 4.02 4.45 9.14
N SER A 214 2.82 3.91 8.89
CA SER A 214 1.63 4.08 9.73
C SER A 214 0.91 2.75 9.96
N TYR A 215 0.29 2.61 11.12
CA TYR A 215 -0.46 1.42 11.51
C TYR A 215 -1.85 1.84 11.96
N PHE A 216 -2.86 1.33 11.27
CA PHE A 216 -4.25 1.76 11.44
C PHE A 216 -5.02 0.80 12.36
N SER A 217 -6.03 1.33 13.04
CA SER A 217 -7.01 0.54 13.81
C SER A 217 -8.40 1.14 13.63
N ASN A 218 -9.39 0.31 13.78
CA ASN A 218 -10.79 0.73 13.95
C ASN A 218 -10.99 1.31 15.35
#